data_d6c46e12c1058682680f255a85008097
#
_entry.id   d6c46e12c1058682680f255a85008097
#
_cell.length_a   1.000
_cell.length_b   1.000
_cell.length_c   1.000
_cell.angle_alpha   90.00
_cell.angle_beta   90.00
_cell.angle_gamma   90.00
#
_symmetry.space_group_name_H-M   'P 1'
#
loop_
_entity.id
_entity.type
_entity.pdbx_description
1 polymer ?
#
loop_
_entity_poly.entity_id
_entity_poly.type
_entity_poly.pdbx_seq_one_letter_code
_entity_poly.pdbx_strand_id
1 'polypeptide(L)'
;MTHQDVTAMQLVRFIRNQSNIDSLYHIVGQLSKEEFGFLMLAQQSEEDAVAFLDRNQQVLRSMADKLQDQLCAALELQPKLELDFDSVYEEARKIQVSGSMKFSRTVHSYEYKHKLLISDMSVEQIEDFVRENQQHSTITIYKNTLQPLSAYVQTLMSRNLTNVSQNVISKIDYKTIDFSDVLRHYSFASEQEVLKFIDEIAPPIEHNIASNRVSMIILLCYAGVRPNDILTLKETDLKDGKLLYDGALIPVHPLVTQILNRWKKDGSYSIREDSIEVTPLIDNDALVKSHRPMKMTDYGTALKNLILRSKTTHTETTYTDVYSAGAYARFVAKGEYNNAERNRVVYENDVRNWIRAFDIQLTDEQKSFF
;
A
#
# COMPACT_ATOMS: atom_id res chain seq x y z
N MET A 1 26.93 30.02 -0.71
CA MET A 1 27.81 28.87 -0.97
C MET A 1 29.21 29.37 -1.06
N THR A 2 30.12 28.88 -0.26
CA THR A 2 31.53 29.15 -0.38
C THR A 2 32.15 28.19 -1.38
N HIS A 3 33.26 28.54 -2.02
CA HIS A 3 33.98 27.75 -3.03
C HIS A 3 34.24 26.27 -2.71
N GLN A 4 34.02 25.85 -1.49
CA GLN A 4 34.28 24.50 -1.01
C GLN A 4 33.11 23.49 -1.25
N ASP A 5 31.97 23.96 -1.79
CA ASP A 5 30.75 23.15 -1.81
C ASP A 5 30.34 22.63 -3.21
N VAL A 6 31.12 22.96 -4.28
CA VAL A 6 30.80 22.47 -5.65
C VAL A 6 31.33 21.06 -5.82
N THR A 7 30.43 20.11 -6.04
CA THR A 7 30.80 18.71 -6.32
C THR A 7 31.21 18.50 -7.77
N ALA A 8 32.04 17.49 -8.05
CA ALA A 8 32.45 17.10 -9.42
C ALA A 8 31.21 16.90 -10.32
N MET A 9 30.15 16.25 -9.81
CA MET A 9 28.90 16.02 -10.54
C MET A 9 28.20 17.33 -10.93
N GLN A 10 28.15 18.30 -10.02
CA GLN A 10 27.50 19.59 -10.29
C GLN A 10 28.26 20.36 -11.37
N LEU A 11 29.59 20.38 -11.31
CA LEU A 11 30.40 21.03 -12.30
C LEU A 11 30.27 20.37 -13.68
N VAL A 12 30.33 19.05 -13.76
CA VAL A 12 30.17 18.31 -15.03
C VAL A 12 28.78 18.58 -15.64
N ARG A 13 27.72 18.51 -14.86
CA ARG A 13 26.36 18.79 -15.35
C ARG A 13 26.18 20.23 -15.78
N PHE A 14 26.77 21.19 -15.07
CA PHE A 14 26.78 22.58 -15.48
C PHE A 14 27.40 22.74 -16.85
N ILE A 15 28.59 22.16 -17.08
CA ILE A 15 29.32 22.24 -18.38
C ILE A 15 28.50 21.55 -19.50
N ARG A 16 27.89 20.41 -19.24
CA ARG A 16 27.07 19.68 -20.24
C ARG A 16 25.77 20.38 -20.58
N ASN A 17 25.14 21.04 -19.60
CA ASN A 17 23.89 21.76 -19.82
C ASN A 17 24.04 23.13 -20.47
N GLN A 18 25.27 23.61 -20.63
CA GLN A 18 25.57 24.80 -21.43
C GLN A 18 25.45 24.46 -22.92
N SER A 19 24.22 24.58 -23.43
CA SER A 19 23.90 24.39 -24.87
C SER A 19 24.64 25.43 -25.79
N ASN A 20 25.29 26.40 -25.19
CA ASN A 20 26.07 27.42 -25.87
C ASN A 20 27.54 27.38 -25.40
N ILE A 21 28.36 26.66 -26.15
CA ILE A 21 29.83 26.63 -25.95
C ILE A 21 30.40 28.07 -25.93
N ASP A 22 29.71 29.01 -26.56
CA ASP A 22 30.12 30.44 -26.60
C ASP A 22 30.32 31.07 -25.21
N SER A 23 29.55 30.63 -24.22
CA SER A 23 29.70 31.10 -22.83
C SER A 23 30.99 30.63 -22.15
N LEU A 24 31.60 29.54 -22.64
CA LEU A 24 32.88 29.02 -22.16
C LEU A 24 34.10 29.56 -22.92
N TYR A 25 33.90 30.19 -24.10
CA TYR A 25 34.99 30.69 -24.93
C TYR A 25 35.86 31.72 -24.21
N HIS A 26 35.32 32.54 -23.35
CA HIS A 26 36.05 33.56 -22.62
C HIS A 26 37.05 32.99 -21.61
N ILE A 27 36.86 31.74 -21.13
CA ILE A 27 37.76 31.08 -20.20
C ILE A 27 38.75 30.13 -20.92
N VAL A 28 38.48 29.73 -22.18
CA VAL A 28 39.31 28.76 -22.92
C VAL A 28 40.77 29.18 -22.99
N GLY A 29 41.05 30.48 -23.18
CA GLY A 29 42.40 31.03 -23.18
C GLY A 29 43.09 31.02 -21.81
N GLN A 30 42.40 30.76 -20.75
CA GLN A 30 42.90 30.74 -19.38
C GLN A 30 43.03 29.31 -18.81
N LEU A 31 42.65 28.29 -19.61
CA LEU A 31 42.67 26.89 -19.16
C LEU A 31 44.06 26.30 -19.29
N SER A 32 44.48 25.52 -18.31
CA SER A 32 45.61 24.61 -18.41
C SER A 32 45.28 23.47 -19.39
N LYS A 33 46.30 22.71 -19.79
CA LYS A 33 46.13 21.53 -20.65
C LYS A 33 45.19 20.47 -19.99
N GLU A 34 45.27 20.33 -18.67
CA GLU A 34 44.49 19.37 -17.91
C GLU A 34 43.02 19.81 -17.80
N GLU A 35 42.78 21.11 -17.59
CA GLU A 35 41.44 21.70 -17.57
C GLU A 35 40.76 21.63 -18.94
N PHE A 36 41.51 21.88 -19.99
CA PHE A 36 41.01 21.73 -21.36
C PHE A 36 40.68 20.27 -21.68
N GLY A 37 41.57 19.34 -21.26
CA GLY A 37 41.33 17.91 -21.38
C GLY A 37 40.05 17.47 -20.64
N PHE A 38 39.83 18.01 -19.44
CA PHE A 38 38.61 17.79 -18.69
C PHE A 38 37.35 18.29 -19.42
N LEU A 39 37.39 19.51 -20.01
CA LEU A 39 36.22 20.03 -20.76
C LEU A 39 35.84 19.11 -21.92
N MET A 40 36.84 18.60 -22.64
CA MET A 40 36.62 17.67 -23.74
C MET A 40 36.03 16.34 -23.25
N LEU A 41 36.50 15.84 -22.10
CA LEU A 41 36.04 14.64 -21.48
C LEU A 41 34.59 14.81 -20.99
N ALA A 42 34.24 15.93 -20.36
CA ALA A 42 32.91 16.24 -19.88
C ALA A 42 31.84 16.25 -21.00
N GLN A 43 32.24 16.63 -22.22
CA GLN A 43 31.35 16.56 -23.38
C GLN A 43 31.13 15.14 -23.91
N GLN A 44 32.09 14.22 -23.71
CA GLN A 44 32.05 12.86 -24.21
C GLN A 44 31.38 11.92 -23.25
N SER A 45 31.73 11.94 -21.95
CA SER A 45 31.27 11.03 -20.93
C SER A 45 31.09 11.72 -19.58
N GLU A 46 29.89 11.69 -19.01
CA GLU A 46 29.63 12.24 -17.68
C GLU A 46 30.36 11.46 -16.60
N GLU A 47 30.33 10.12 -16.69
CA GLU A 47 30.95 9.23 -15.70
C GLU A 47 32.48 9.39 -15.66
N ASP A 48 33.13 9.41 -16.82
CA ASP A 48 34.59 9.56 -16.91
C ASP A 48 35.04 10.94 -16.45
N ALA A 49 34.27 11.98 -16.76
CA ALA A 49 34.56 13.34 -16.31
C ALA A 49 34.44 13.50 -14.80
N VAL A 50 33.42 12.91 -14.18
CA VAL A 50 33.25 12.89 -12.71
C VAL A 50 34.40 12.11 -12.08
N ALA A 51 34.73 10.93 -12.58
CA ALA A 51 35.83 10.12 -12.07
C ALA A 51 37.21 10.83 -12.25
N PHE A 52 37.37 11.61 -13.30
CA PHE A 52 38.56 12.43 -13.49
C PHE A 52 38.69 13.53 -12.43
N LEU A 53 37.60 14.27 -12.16
CA LEU A 53 37.59 15.33 -11.15
C LEU A 53 37.77 14.82 -9.73
N ASP A 54 37.18 13.68 -9.43
CA ASP A 54 37.32 13.03 -8.10
C ASP A 54 38.78 12.67 -7.80
N ARG A 55 39.56 12.33 -8.85
CA ARG A 55 41.00 12.06 -8.74
C ARG A 55 41.86 13.34 -8.81
N ASN A 56 41.33 14.40 -9.39
CA ASN A 56 42.07 15.65 -9.65
C ASN A 56 41.38 16.85 -9.01
N GLN A 57 41.36 16.88 -7.69
CA GLN A 57 40.69 17.92 -6.88
C GLN A 57 41.19 19.33 -7.16
N GLN A 58 42.45 19.48 -7.63
CA GLN A 58 43.01 20.79 -8.05
C GLN A 58 42.30 21.31 -9.30
N VAL A 59 42.03 20.45 -10.28
CA VAL A 59 41.31 20.81 -11.51
C VAL A 59 39.87 21.19 -11.16
N LEU A 60 39.22 20.42 -10.27
CA LEU A 60 37.87 20.74 -9.81
C LEU A 60 37.79 22.15 -9.21
N ARG A 61 38.71 22.46 -8.28
CA ARG A 61 38.75 23.77 -7.61
C ARG A 61 39.04 24.90 -8.60
N SER A 62 40.07 24.74 -9.44
CA SER A 62 40.44 25.75 -10.41
C SER A 62 39.36 26.03 -11.45
N MET A 63 38.65 24.98 -11.90
CA MET A 63 37.51 25.13 -12.82
C MET A 63 36.30 25.78 -12.14
N ALA A 64 36.02 25.41 -10.90
CA ALA A 64 34.97 26.02 -10.12
C ALA A 64 35.23 27.51 -9.87
N ASP A 65 36.50 27.89 -9.61
CA ASP A 65 36.90 29.29 -9.43
C ASP A 65 36.76 30.10 -10.74
N LYS A 66 37.22 29.54 -11.89
CA LYS A 66 37.12 30.21 -13.19
C LYS A 66 35.68 30.36 -13.70
N LEU A 67 34.79 29.47 -13.29
CA LEU A 67 33.37 29.47 -13.65
C LEU A 67 32.48 30.02 -12.55
N GLN A 68 33.06 30.60 -11.48
CA GLN A 68 32.36 30.98 -10.27
C GLN A 68 31.14 31.85 -10.56
N ASP A 69 31.28 32.93 -11.30
CA ASP A 69 30.18 33.84 -11.55
C ASP A 69 29.05 33.19 -12.35
N GLN A 70 29.41 32.28 -13.26
CA GLN A 70 28.45 31.55 -14.08
C GLN A 70 27.82 30.37 -13.33
N LEU A 71 28.62 29.68 -12.48
CA LEU A 71 28.10 28.66 -11.58
C LEU A 71 27.15 29.25 -10.53
N CYS A 72 27.57 30.37 -9.92
CA CYS A 72 26.69 31.09 -8.99
C CYS A 72 25.46 31.62 -9.71
N ALA A 73 25.59 32.20 -10.91
CA ALA A 73 24.43 32.60 -11.68
C ALA A 73 23.54 31.41 -12.10
N ALA A 74 24.14 30.28 -12.48
CA ALA A 74 23.38 29.08 -12.86
C ALA A 74 22.81 28.33 -11.66
N LEU A 75 23.45 28.35 -10.50
CA LEU A 75 22.96 27.78 -9.25
C LEU A 75 22.00 28.75 -8.55
N GLU A 76 22.15 30.06 -8.75
CA GLU A 76 21.24 31.11 -8.29
C GLU A 76 20.08 31.33 -9.27
N LEU A 77 20.22 30.96 -10.54
CA LEU A 77 19.15 30.99 -11.56
C LEU A 77 18.17 29.81 -11.47
N GLN A 78 18.31 28.95 -10.49
CA GLN A 78 17.11 28.48 -9.80
C GLN A 78 16.80 29.53 -8.73
N PRO A 79 15.95 30.57 -9.02
CA PRO A 79 15.49 31.39 -7.93
C PRO A 79 14.94 30.41 -6.92
N LYS A 80 15.38 30.47 -5.65
CA LYS A 80 14.51 30.11 -4.57
C LYS A 80 13.32 31.01 -4.81
N LEU A 81 12.34 30.48 -5.55
CA LEU A 81 11.03 31.09 -5.56
C LEU A 81 10.71 31.24 -4.10
N GLU A 82 10.52 32.47 -3.62
CA GLU A 82 9.83 32.70 -2.37
C GLU A 82 8.40 32.20 -2.63
N LEU A 83 8.28 30.86 -2.59
CA LEU A 83 7.00 30.18 -2.79
C LEU A 83 6.24 30.36 -1.50
N ASP A 84 5.41 31.41 -1.47
CA ASP A 84 4.37 31.49 -0.47
C ASP A 84 3.54 30.22 -0.51
N PHE A 85 3.51 29.49 0.61
CA PHE A 85 2.84 28.19 0.69
C PHE A 85 1.42 28.26 0.17
N ASP A 86 0.65 29.30 0.54
CA ASP A 86 -0.76 29.37 0.20
C ASP A 86 -0.96 29.50 -1.33
N SER A 87 -0.11 30.29 -2.00
CA SER A 87 -0.14 30.45 -3.46
C SER A 87 0.22 29.15 -4.18
N VAL A 88 1.27 28.47 -3.74
CA VAL A 88 1.72 27.20 -4.35
C VAL A 88 0.71 26.09 -4.07
N TYR A 89 0.18 26.04 -2.86
CA TYR A 89 -0.80 25.04 -2.47
C TYR A 89 -2.08 25.14 -3.31
N GLU A 90 -2.54 26.35 -3.66
CA GLU A 90 -3.70 26.54 -4.54
C GLU A 90 -3.49 25.92 -5.94
N GLU A 91 -2.26 25.91 -6.45
CA GLU A 91 -1.93 25.23 -7.71
C GLU A 91 -1.72 23.72 -7.50
N ALA A 92 -1.04 23.33 -6.41
CA ALA A 92 -0.76 21.94 -6.10
C ALA A 92 -2.04 21.12 -5.88
N ARG A 93 -3.04 21.67 -5.19
CA ARG A 93 -4.32 20.97 -4.92
C ARG A 93 -5.16 20.69 -6.17
N LYS A 94 -4.87 21.34 -7.30
CA LYS A 94 -5.50 21.05 -8.60
C LYS A 94 -4.93 19.79 -9.25
N ILE A 95 -3.78 19.32 -8.75
CA ILE A 95 -3.10 18.13 -9.27
C ILE A 95 -3.67 16.90 -8.56
N GLN A 96 -4.13 15.95 -9.33
CA GLN A 96 -4.60 14.68 -8.79
C GLN A 96 -3.39 13.80 -8.44
N VAL A 97 -3.25 13.40 -7.17
CA VAL A 97 -2.13 12.58 -6.68
C VAL A 97 -2.22 11.13 -7.17
N SER A 98 -3.45 10.62 -7.34
CA SER A 98 -3.68 9.25 -7.83
C SER A 98 -5.04 9.15 -8.52
N GLY A 99 -5.38 7.99 -9.08
CA GLY A 99 -6.73 7.69 -9.57
C GLY A 99 -7.83 7.76 -8.49
N SER A 100 -7.48 7.82 -7.20
CA SER A 100 -8.40 7.95 -6.07
C SER A 100 -8.52 9.39 -5.60
N MET A 101 -9.72 9.98 -5.76
CA MET A 101 -10.01 11.31 -5.20
C MET A 101 -9.89 11.35 -3.67
N LYS A 102 -10.18 10.24 -2.97
CA LYS A 102 -10.04 10.16 -1.51
C LYS A 102 -8.58 10.31 -1.11
N PHE A 103 -7.66 9.59 -1.78
CA PHE A 103 -6.24 9.67 -1.49
C PHE A 103 -5.68 11.07 -1.78
N SER A 104 -6.04 11.68 -2.92
CA SER A 104 -5.64 13.05 -3.24
C SER A 104 -6.07 14.04 -2.17
N ARG A 105 -7.31 13.95 -1.68
CA ARG A 105 -7.79 14.80 -0.57
C ARG A 105 -7.00 14.57 0.72
N THR A 106 -6.65 13.33 1.03
CA THR A 106 -5.85 13.01 2.22
C THR A 106 -4.47 13.65 2.14
N VAL A 107 -3.77 13.54 0.99
CA VAL A 107 -2.47 14.18 0.78
C VAL A 107 -2.57 15.69 0.92
N HIS A 108 -3.50 16.34 0.21
CA HIS A 108 -3.66 17.79 0.28
C HIS A 108 -4.08 18.28 1.67
N SER A 109 -4.88 17.51 2.42
CA SER A 109 -5.20 17.84 3.82
C SER A 109 -3.98 17.77 4.72
N TYR A 110 -3.10 16.82 4.49
CA TYR A 110 -1.85 16.67 5.23
C TYR A 110 -0.88 17.82 4.92
N GLU A 111 -0.70 18.18 3.64
CA GLU A 111 0.08 19.34 3.20
C GLU A 111 -0.42 20.63 3.84
N TYR A 112 -1.72 20.85 3.84
CA TYR A 112 -2.33 22.04 4.43
C TYR A 112 -2.13 22.10 5.95
N LYS A 113 -2.27 20.97 6.65
CA LYS A 113 -2.04 20.84 8.09
C LYS A 113 -0.61 21.22 8.47
N HIS A 114 0.37 20.77 7.69
CA HIS A 114 1.78 21.01 7.96
C HIS A 114 2.34 22.28 7.33
N LYS A 115 1.57 22.98 6.50
CA LYS A 115 2.01 24.15 5.72
C LYS A 115 3.25 23.87 4.87
N LEU A 116 3.36 22.64 4.36
CA LEU A 116 4.44 22.16 3.50
C LEU A 116 3.86 21.24 2.43
N LEU A 117 4.37 21.36 1.19
CA LEU A 117 4.09 20.35 0.18
C LEU A 117 4.83 19.05 0.53
N ILE A 118 4.28 17.92 0.09
CA ILE A 118 4.90 16.61 0.33
C ILE A 118 6.33 16.53 -0.23
N SER A 119 6.64 17.29 -1.27
CA SER A 119 7.97 17.41 -1.85
C SER A 119 9.00 18.06 -0.91
N ASP A 120 8.56 18.95 -0.04
CA ASP A 120 9.41 19.74 0.85
C ASP A 120 9.49 19.14 2.26
N MET A 121 8.77 18.05 2.50
CA MET A 121 8.77 17.31 3.77
C MET A 121 10.03 16.45 3.92
N SER A 122 10.44 16.21 5.16
CA SER A 122 11.49 15.24 5.46
C SER A 122 11.03 13.79 5.22
N VAL A 123 11.99 12.86 5.13
CA VAL A 123 11.68 11.42 5.01
C VAL A 123 10.80 10.96 6.19
N GLU A 124 11.15 11.38 7.41
CA GLU A 124 10.38 11.03 8.62
C GLU A 124 8.94 11.54 8.56
N GLN A 125 8.71 12.76 8.11
CA GLN A 125 7.34 13.31 7.96
C GLN A 125 6.51 12.54 6.93
N ILE A 126 7.16 12.05 5.87
CA ILE A 126 6.47 11.24 4.87
C ILE A 126 6.21 9.83 5.40
N GLU A 127 7.13 9.25 6.16
CA GLU A 127 6.91 7.99 6.85
C GLU A 127 5.77 8.08 7.88
N ASP A 128 5.67 9.21 8.61
CA ASP A 128 4.54 9.49 9.51
C ASP A 128 3.23 9.56 8.73
N PHE A 129 3.22 10.26 7.60
CA PHE A 129 2.04 10.28 6.71
C PHE A 129 1.65 8.87 6.27
N VAL A 130 2.62 8.03 5.90
CA VAL A 130 2.38 6.63 5.50
C VAL A 130 1.81 5.85 6.68
N ARG A 131 2.37 5.99 7.88
CA ARG A 131 1.90 5.33 9.10
C ARG A 131 0.47 5.73 9.47
N GLU A 132 0.15 7.02 9.41
CA GLU A 132 -1.20 7.52 9.74
C GLU A 132 -2.27 7.03 8.75
N ASN A 133 -1.92 6.83 7.48
CA ASN A 133 -2.89 6.64 6.41
C ASN A 133 -2.92 5.22 5.81
N GLN A 134 -2.00 4.35 6.20
CA GLN A 134 -1.88 3.01 5.64
C GLN A 134 -1.89 1.94 6.71
N GLN A 135 -2.83 1.01 6.59
CA GLN A 135 -2.97 -0.15 7.48
C GLN A 135 -2.60 -1.47 6.79
N HIS A 136 -1.95 -1.42 5.62
CA HIS A 136 -1.78 -2.56 4.74
C HIS A 136 -0.32 -3.01 4.60
N SER A 137 -0.13 -4.14 3.93
CA SER A 137 1.18 -4.75 3.70
C SER A 137 2.16 -3.83 2.94
N THR A 138 3.46 -4.04 3.16
CA THR A 138 4.55 -3.25 2.58
C THR A 138 4.46 -3.05 1.08
N ILE A 139 4.09 -4.07 0.29
CA ILE A 139 3.95 -3.93 -1.17
C ILE A 139 2.76 -3.05 -1.57
N THR A 140 1.69 -3.06 -0.76
CA THR A 140 0.52 -2.21 -0.96
C THR A 140 0.87 -0.74 -0.69
N ILE A 141 1.71 -0.48 0.33
CA ILE A 141 2.26 0.86 0.62
C ILE A 141 3.01 1.39 -0.60
N TYR A 142 3.92 0.59 -1.16
CA TYR A 142 4.67 1.01 -2.33
C TYR A 142 3.75 1.36 -3.50
N LYS A 143 2.85 0.46 -3.89
CA LYS A 143 1.99 0.63 -5.08
C LYS A 143 0.92 1.70 -4.91
N ASN A 144 0.29 1.78 -3.74
CA ASN A 144 -0.89 2.61 -3.54
C ASN A 144 -0.58 3.96 -2.89
N THR A 145 0.61 4.14 -2.32
CA THR A 145 1.00 5.37 -1.63
C THR A 145 2.29 5.94 -2.17
N LEU A 146 3.43 5.25 -2.06
CA LEU A 146 4.71 5.85 -2.41
C LEU A 146 4.85 6.10 -3.92
N GLN A 147 4.40 5.17 -4.76
CA GLN A 147 4.45 5.37 -6.22
C GLN A 147 3.57 6.54 -6.69
N PRO A 148 2.30 6.69 -6.26
CA PRO A 148 1.50 7.88 -6.54
C PRO A 148 2.11 9.17 -5.99
N LEU A 149 2.64 9.16 -4.76
CA LEU A 149 3.34 10.33 -4.18
C LEU A 149 4.57 10.70 -4.99
N SER A 150 5.36 9.72 -5.42
CA SER A 150 6.53 9.96 -6.26
C SER A 150 6.16 10.62 -7.59
N ALA A 151 5.09 10.16 -8.24
CA ALA A 151 4.57 10.77 -9.48
C ALA A 151 4.07 12.19 -9.24
N TYR A 152 3.42 12.44 -8.11
CA TYR A 152 2.95 13.75 -7.71
C TYR A 152 4.12 14.71 -7.47
N VAL A 153 5.14 14.31 -6.71
CA VAL A 153 6.36 15.11 -6.50
C VAL A 153 7.05 15.44 -7.83
N GLN A 154 7.15 14.48 -8.75
CA GLN A 154 7.68 14.74 -10.09
C GLN A 154 6.85 15.80 -10.84
N THR A 155 5.54 15.78 -10.67
CA THR A 155 4.65 16.78 -11.28
C THR A 155 4.84 18.16 -10.65
N LEU A 156 5.02 18.25 -9.31
CA LEU A 156 5.34 19.51 -8.63
C LEU A 156 6.67 20.09 -9.13
N MET A 157 7.69 19.26 -9.25
CA MET A 157 9.00 19.64 -9.77
C MET A 157 8.90 20.16 -11.22
N SER A 158 8.20 19.44 -12.10
CA SER A 158 8.04 19.80 -13.51
C SER A 158 7.27 21.11 -13.72
N ARG A 159 6.42 21.48 -12.75
CA ARG A 159 5.64 22.72 -12.78
C ARG A 159 6.30 23.87 -11.99
N ASN A 160 7.50 23.67 -11.48
CA ASN A 160 8.21 24.63 -10.61
C ASN A 160 7.41 25.06 -9.37
N LEU A 161 6.61 24.13 -8.81
CA LEU A 161 5.85 24.35 -7.58
C LEU A 161 6.62 23.95 -6.31
N THR A 162 7.85 23.55 -6.43
CA THR A 162 8.77 23.18 -5.34
C THR A 162 10.20 23.53 -5.71
N ASN A 163 11.00 23.81 -4.69
CA ASN A 163 12.43 24.11 -4.86
C ASN A 163 13.33 22.86 -4.75
N VAL A 164 12.77 21.67 -4.53
CA VAL A 164 13.57 20.45 -4.39
C VAL A 164 14.12 20.01 -5.75
N SER A 165 15.40 19.64 -5.77
CA SER A 165 16.08 19.13 -6.96
C SER A 165 15.97 17.60 -7.10
N GLN A 166 15.53 16.91 -6.05
CA GLN A 166 15.42 15.45 -6.03
C GLN A 166 14.09 15.03 -5.40
N ASN A 167 13.52 13.96 -5.96
CA ASN A 167 12.30 13.37 -5.42
C ASN A 167 12.59 12.65 -4.10
N VAL A 168 12.17 13.23 -3.00
CA VAL A 168 12.37 12.71 -1.63
C VAL A 168 11.76 11.31 -1.45
N ILE A 169 10.66 11.00 -2.13
CA ILE A 169 9.99 9.69 -2.03
C ILE A 169 10.89 8.55 -2.49
N SER A 170 11.83 8.81 -3.43
CA SER A 170 12.77 7.79 -3.91
C SER A 170 13.76 7.30 -2.83
N LYS A 171 13.92 8.05 -1.74
CA LYS A 171 14.78 7.70 -0.61
C LYS A 171 14.13 6.81 0.42
N ILE A 172 12.81 6.59 0.33
CA ILE A 172 12.04 5.84 1.31
C ILE A 172 12.09 4.35 0.97
N ASP A 173 12.68 3.55 1.86
CA ASP A 173 12.53 2.10 1.81
C ASP A 173 11.27 1.68 2.57
N TYR A 174 10.22 1.34 1.82
CA TYR A 174 8.95 0.91 2.38
C TYR A 174 9.04 -0.33 3.30
N LYS A 175 10.14 -1.09 3.22
CA LYS A 175 10.37 -2.29 4.04
C LYS A 175 10.84 -1.93 5.45
N THR A 176 11.42 -0.75 5.61
CA THR A 176 11.97 -0.28 6.90
C THR A 176 11.00 0.58 7.69
N ILE A 177 9.86 0.98 7.09
CA ILE A 177 8.86 1.77 7.80
C ILE A 177 8.30 0.96 8.96
N ASP A 178 8.53 1.43 10.18
CA ASP A 178 8.02 0.82 11.39
C ASP A 178 6.55 1.19 11.64
N PHE A 179 5.71 0.17 11.77
CA PHE A 179 4.29 0.29 12.10
C PHE A 179 3.97 -0.24 13.51
N SER A 180 4.98 -0.47 14.35
CA SER A 180 4.78 -1.04 15.69
C SER A 180 3.87 -0.18 16.58
N ASP A 181 3.92 1.14 16.39
CA ASP A 181 3.14 2.11 17.18
C ASP A 181 1.74 2.40 16.58
N VAL A 182 1.46 1.92 15.36
CA VAL A 182 0.16 2.12 14.72
C VAL A 182 -0.83 1.12 15.30
N LEU A 183 -1.72 1.60 16.15
CA LEU A 183 -2.85 0.82 16.65
C LEU A 183 -3.78 0.47 15.48
N ARG A 184 -3.58 -0.70 14.88
CA ARG A 184 -4.52 -1.24 13.91
C ARG A 184 -5.80 -1.60 14.65
N HIS A 185 -6.92 -1.20 14.09
CA HIS A 185 -8.20 -1.65 14.61
C HIS A 185 -8.42 -3.09 14.13
N TYR A 186 -8.28 -4.04 15.04
CA TYR A 186 -8.60 -5.45 14.77
C TYR A 186 -10.04 -5.72 15.19
N SER A 187 -10.77 -6.46 14.35
CA SER A 187 -12.19 -6.67 14.59
C SER A 187 -12.48 -7.81 15.57
N PHE A 188 -11.65 -8.86 15.61
CA PHE A 188 -11.94 -10.07 16.39
C PHE A 188 -10.68 -10.68 16.99
N ALA A 189 -10.76 -11.11 18.26
CA ALA A 189 -9.74 -11.84 18.98
C ALA A 189 -9.89 -13.37 18.85
N SER A 190 -11.09 -13.86 18.58
CA SER A 190 -11.41 -15.30 18.64
C SER A 190 -12.58 -15.70 17.74
N GLU A 191 -12.71 -17.00 17.48
CA GLU A 191 -13.85 -17.58 16.79
C GLU A 191 -15.18 -17.29 17.53
N GLN A 192 -15.15 -17.27 18.86
CA GLN A 192 -16.33 -16.97 19.66
C GLN A 192 -16.85 -15.56 19.44
N GLU A 193 -15.97 -14.59 19.29
CA GLU A 193 -16.38 -13.22 18.94
C GLU A 193 -16.96 -13.14 17.53
N VAL A 194 -16.41 -13.89 16.57
CA VAL A 194 -16.98 -13.99 15.22
C VAL A 194 -18.36 -14.61 15.25
N LEU A 195 -18.56 -15.66 16.03
CA LEU A 195 -19.88 -16.29 16.20
C LEU A 195 -20.89 -15.34 16.85
N LYS A 196 -20.47 -14.62 17.90
CA LYS A 196 -21.31 -13.58 18.52
C LYS A 196 -21.68 -12.48 17.53
N PHE A 197 -20.73 -12.04 16.73
CA PHE A 197 -20.99 -11.06 15.67
C PHE A 197 -22.00 -11.58 14.64
N ILE A 198 -21.90 -12.85 14.22
CA ILE A 198 -22.90 -13.49 13.35
C ILE A 198 -24.28 -13.46 14.00
N ASP A 199 -24.38 -13.80 15.27
CA ASP A 199 -25.67 -13.80 15.99
C ASP A 199 -26.29 -12.40 16.10
N GLU A 200 -25.45 -11.37 16.19
CA GLU A 200 -25.89 -9.97 16.24
C GLU A 200 -26.39 -9.44 14.90
N ILE A 201 -25.73 -9.78 13.80
CA ILE A 201 -25.99 -9.16 12.48
C ILE A 201 -26.78 -10.06 11.53
N ALA A 202 -26.52 -11.35 11.55
CA ALA A 202 -27.00 -12.31 10.58
C ALA A 202 -27.26 -13.69 11.22
N PRO A 203 -28.08 -13.79 12.29
CA PRO A 203 -28.33 -15.05 12.90
C PRO A 203 -28.89 -16.05 11.87
N PRO A 204 -28.40 -17.30 11.87
CA PRO A 204 -28.88 -18.33 10.95
C PRO A 204 -30.31 -18.73 11.31
N ILE A 205 -31.28 -18.13 10.65
CA ILE A 205 -32.72 -18.33 10.86
C ILE A 205 -33.26 -19.17 9.71
N GLU A 206 -34.20 -20.04 10.00
CA GLU A 206 -34.96 -20.78 8.98
C GLU A 206 -35.62 -19.80 8.01
N HIS A 207 -35.55 -20.13 6.72
CA HIS A 207 -36.07 -19.32 5.62
C HIS A 207 -35.46 -17.94 5.40
N ASN A 208 -34.39 -17.55 6.10
CA ASN A 208 -33.66 -16.31 5.81
C ASN A 208 -32.40 -16.60 5.00
N ILE A 209 -32.54 -16.76 3.70
CA ILE A 209 -31.45 -17.11 2.79
C ILE A 209 -30.35 -16.03 2.79
N ALA A 210 -30.69 -14.76 2.83
CA ALA A 210 -29.72 -13.67 2.79
C ALA A 210 -28.83 -13.65 4.05
N SER A 211 -29.42 -13.79 5.24
CA SER A 211 -28.70 -13.88 6.50
C SER A 211 -27.79 -15.12 6.52
N ASN A 212 -28.33 -16.28 6.15
CA ASN A 212 -27.58 -17.53 6.11
C ASN A 212 -26.36 -17.48 5.17
N ARG A 213 -26.48 -16.80 4.01
CA ARG A 213 -25.34 -16.60 3.10
C ARG A 213 -24.26 -15.74 3.71
N VAL A 214 -24.61 -14.63 4.34
CA VAL A 214 -23.65 -13.75 5.00
C VAL A 214 -22.94 -14.49 6.12
N SER A 215 -23.68 -15.23 6.95
CA SER A 215 -23.08 -16.06 8.03
C SER A 215 -22.14 -17.11 7.49
N MET A 216 -22.51 -17.78 6.40
CA MET A 216 -21.64 -18.78 5.75
C MET A 216 -20.36 -18.17 5.18
N ILE A 217 -20.46 -17.02 4.52
CA ILE A 217 -19.30 -16.29 4.01
C ILE A 217 -18.36 -15.88 5.14
N ILE A 218 -18.88 -15.35 6.24
CA ILE A 218 -18.10 -14.99 7.42
C ILE A 218 -17.32 -16.21 7.95
N LEU A 219 -18.00 -17.35 8.13
CA LEU A 219 -17.38 -18.57 8.64
C LEU A 219 -16.31 -19.14 7.69
N LEU A 220 -16.54 -19.10 6.38
CA LEU A 220 -15.57 -19.52 5.38
C LEU A 220 -14.36 -18.60 5.36
N CYS A 221 -14.56 -17.27 5.48
CA CYS A 221 -13.46 -16.31 5.62
C CYS A 221 -12.62 -16.62 6.87
N TYR A 222 -13.27 -16.82 8.01
CA TYR A 222 -12.56 -17.16 9.25
C TYR A 222 -11.80 -18.47 9.15
N ALA A 223 -12.34 -19.46 8.44
CA ALA A 223 -11.67 -20.74 8.17
C ALA A 223 -10.46 -20.62 7.22
N GLY A 224 -10.25 -19.48 6.53
CA GLY A 224 -9.08 -19.23 5.69
C GLY A 224 -9.37 -19.15 4.19
N VAL A 225 -10.64 -19.12 3.80
CA VAL A 225 -11.01 -18.90 2.40
C VAL A 225 -10.96 -17.42 2.08
N ARG A 226 -10.21 -17.05 1.05
CA ARG A 226 -10.16 -15.64 0.60
C ARG A 226 -11.53 -15.16 0.15
N PRO A 227 -11.99 -13.96 0.55
CA PRO A 227 -13.30 -13.47 0.17
C PRO A 227 -13.62 -13.57 -1.32
N ASN A 228 -12.66 -13.28 -2.19
CA ASN A 228 -12.86 -13.32 -3.64
C ASN A 228 -13.03 -14.73 -4.21
N ASP A 229 -12.56 -15.75 -3.50
CA ASP A 229 -12.60 -17.14 -3.97
C ASP A 229 -13.87 -17.86 -3.49
N ILE A 230 -14.60 -17.32 -2.52
CA ILE A 230 -15.78 -17.98 -1.92
C ILE A 230 -16.84 -18.33 -2.97
N LEU A 231 -17.04 -17.44 -3.94
CA LEU A 231 -18.07 -17.66 -4.97
C LEU A 231 -17.63 -18.68 -6.06
N THR A 232 -16.39 -19.12 -6.03
CA THR A 232 -15.86 -20.16 -6.94
C THR A 232 -15.92 -21.57 -6.33
N LEU A 233 -16.22 -21.66 -5.02
CA LEU A 233 -16.33 -22.93 -4.31
C LEU A 233 -17.55 -23.73 -4.77
N LYS A 234 -17.36 -25.04 -4.87
CA LYS A 234 -18.41 -26.00 -5.24
C LYS A 234 -18.94 -26.72 -4.00
N GLU A 235 -20.16 -27.19 -4.10
CA GLU A 235 -20.78 -28.01 -3.04
C GLU A 235 -19.96 -29.28 -2.79
N THR A 236 -19.41 -29.87 -3.85
CA THR A 236 -18.55 -31.07 -3.80
C THR A 236 -17.23 -30.86 -3.07
N ASP A 237 -16.79 -29.59 -2.91
CA ASP A 237 -15.56 -29.27 -2.19
C ASP A 237 -15.73 -29.41 -0.67
N LEU A 238 -16.99 -29.42 -0.17
CA LEU A 238 -17.30 -29.56 1.26
C LEU A 238 -17.69 -31.01 1.57
N LYS A 239 -16.86 -31.74 2.34
CA LYS A 239 -17.09 -33.11 2.79
C LYS A 239 -16.73 -33.26 4.27
N ASP A 240 -17.60 -33.87 5.04
CA ASP A 240 -17.37 -34.25 6.44
C ASP A 240 -16.83 -33.08 7.31
N GLY A 241 -17.37 -31.88 7.12
CA GLY A 241 -16.97 -30.69 7.85
C GLY A 241 -15.59 -30.13 7.45
N LYS A 242 -15.04 -30.58 6.33
CA LYS A 242 -13.79 -30.07 5.74
C LYS A 242 -14.03 -29.57 4.33
N LEU A 243 -13.41 -28.46 4.01
CA LEU A 243 -13.46 -27.84 2.68
C LEU A 243 -12.16 -28.11 1.96
N LEU A 244 -12.23 -28.63 0.74
CA LEU A 244 -11.09 -28.70 -0.17
C LEU A 244 -10.91 -27.31 -0.82
N TYR A 245 -9.83 -26.62 -0.42
CA TYR A 245 -9.54 -25.29 -0.92
C TYR A 245 -8.03 -25.13 -1.17
N ASP A 246 -7.65 -24.71 -2.36
CA ASP A 246 -6.26 -24.49 -2.78
C ASP A 246 -5.35 -25.73 -2.52
N GLY A 247 -5.90 -26.92 -2.78
CA GLY A 247 -5.21 -28.21 -2.60
C GLY A 247 -5.10 -28.68 -1.15
N ALA A 248 -5.69 -28.00 -0.18
CA ALA A 248 -5.68 -28.36 1.24
C ALA A 248 -7.10 -28.64 1.77
N LEU A 249 -7.22 -29.56 2.74
CA LEU A 249 -8.47 -29.80 3.48
C LEU A 249 -8.50 -28.87 4.70
N ILE A 250 -9.38 -27.89 4.67
CA ILE A 250 -9.55 -26.87 5.72
C ILE A 250 -10.73 -27.26 6.58
N PRO A 251 -10.60 -27.38 7.92
CA PRO A 251 -11.75 -27.56 8.80
C PRO A 251 -12.62 -26.31 8.79
N VAL A 252 -13.93 -26.48 8.62
CA VAL A 252 -14.88 -25.39 8.69
C VAL A 252 -15.82 -25.57 9.89
N HIS A 253 -16.34 -24.46 10.40
CA HIS A 253 -17.24 -24.50 11.53
C HIS A 253 -18.50 -25.33 11.20
N PRO A 254 -19.01 -26.18 12.12
CA PRO A 254 -20.17 -27.07 11.87
C PRO A 254 -21.42 -26.36 11.35
N LEU A 255 -21.59 -25.09 11.70
CA LEU A 255 -22.70 -24.25 11.23
C LEU A 255 -22.74 -24.12 9.70
N VAL A 256 -21.59 -24.14 9.00
CA VAL A 256 -21.53 -24.14 7.53
C VAL A 256 -22.26 -25.33 6.94
N THR A 257 -21.99 -26.53 7.46
CA THR A 257 -22.65 -27.77 7.04
C THR A 257 -24.14 -27.76 7.41
N GLN A 258 -24.48 -27.23 8.58
CA GLN A 258 -25.89 -27.11 9.03
C GLN A 258 -26.66 -26.18 8.11
N ILE A 259 -26.14 -25.03 7.75
CA ILE A 259 -26.77 -24.08 6.81
C ILE A 259 -27.00 -24.77 5.45
N LEU A 260 -25.97 -25.42 4.91
CA LEU A 260 -26.07 -26.11 3.61
C LEU A 260 -27.11 -27.22 3.62
N ASN A 261 -27.13 -28.07 4.67
CA ASN A 261 -28.14 -29.15 4.83
C ASN A 261 -29.55 -28.58 4.96
N ARG A 262 -29.73 -27.45 5.63
CA ARG A 262 -31.02 -26.77 5.74
C ARG A 262 -31.48 -26.30 4.36
N TRP A 263 -30.63 -25.65 3.59
CA TRP A 263 -30.96 -25.21 2.22
C TRP A 263 -31.36 -26.37 1.30
N LYS A 264 -30.66 -27.51 1.40
CA LYS A 264 -31.02 -28.73 0.66
C LYS A 264 -32.40 -29.25 1.06
N LYS A 265 -32.71 -29.27 2.36
CA LYS A 265 -33.98 -29.72 2.89
C LYS A 265 -35.16 -28.82 2.48
N ASP A 266 -34.96 -27.51 2.50
CA ASP A 266 -35.99 -26.51 2.22
C ASP A 266 -36.21 -26.28 0.72
N GLY A 267 -35.46 -26.94 -0.17
CA GLY A 267 -35.50 -26.68 -1.61
C GLY A 267 -34.98 -25.29 -2.01
N SER A 268 -34.38 -24.57 -1.06
CA SER A 268 -33.77 -23.26 -1.29
C SER A 268 -32.42 -23.35 -2.05
N TYR A 269 -31.93 -24.58 -2.17
CA TYR A 269 -30.71 -24.93 -2.85
C TYR A 269 -31.07 -25.85 -4.02
N SER A 270 -31.14 -25.29 -5.21
CA SER A 270 -31.39 -26.07 -6.41
C SER A 270 -30.07 -26.70 -6.88
N ILE A 271 -29.95 -28.00 -6.68
CA ILE A 271 -28.96 -28.80 -7.40
C ILE A 271 -29.42 -28.80 -8.86
N ARG A 272 -28.67 -28.20 -9.75
CA ARG A 272 -28.94 -28.34 -11.21
C ARG A 272 -28.62 -29.78 -11.56
N GLU A 273 -29.66 -30.58 -11.80
CA GLU A 273 -29.54 -32.00 -12.13
C GLU A 273 -28.65 -32.28 -13.34
N ASP A 274 -28.49 -31.31 -14.25
CA ASP A 274 -27.69 -31.44 -15.46
C ASP A 274 -26.18 -31.21 -15.26
N SER A 275 -25.73 -30.82 -14.05
CA SER A 275 -24.32 -30.52 -13.80
C SER A 275 -23.94 -30.58 -12.31
N ILE A 276 -23.96 -31.79 -11.74
CA ILE A 276 -23.56 -32.08 -10.36
C ILE A 276 -22.14 -31.53 -10.06
N GLU A 277 -21.27 -31.46 -11.07
CA GLU A 277 -19.90 -30.96 -10.94
C GLU A 277 -19.76 -29.45 -10.82
N VAL A 278 -20.82 -28.65 -10.96
CA VAL A 278 -20.76 -27.19 -11.06
C VAL A 278 -21.69 -26.48 -10.06
N THR A 279 -22.30 -27.21 -9.13
CA THR A 279 -23.17 -26.58 -8.14
C THR A 279 -22.34 -25.71 -7.18
N PRO A 280 -22.55 -24.38 -7.15
CA PRO A 280 -21.78 -23.51 -6.28
C PRO A 280 -22.13 -23.77 -4.80
N LEU A 281 -21.14 -23.71 -3.91
CA LEU A 281 -21.36 -23.87 -2.47
C LEU A 281 -22.31 -22.80 -1.93
N ILE A 282 -22.23 -21.59 -2.46
CA ILE A 282 -23.18 -20.51 -2.19
C ILE A 282 -24.01 -20.26 -3.45
N ASP A 283 -25.29 -20.65 -3.43
CA ASP A 283 -26.19 -20.42 -4.54
C ASP A 283 -26.38 -18.92 -4.78
N ASN A 284 -25.93 -18.45 -5.93
CA ASN A 284 -26.02 -17.07 -6.35
C ASN A 284 -27.29 -16.76 -7.15
N ASP A 285 -28.00 -17.77 -7.63
CA ASP A 285 -29.13 -17.58 -8.55
C ASP A 285 -30.43 -17.14 -7.84
N ALA A 286 -30.58 -17.46 -6.54
CA ALA A 286 -31.84 -17.25 -5.81
C ALA A 286 -32.12 -15.81 -5.37
N LEU A 287 -31.21 -14.84 -5.60
CA LEU A 287 -31.42 -13.44 -5.21
C LEU A 287 -31.62 -12.48 -6.39
N VAL A 288 -31.91 -13.01 -7.56
CA VAL A 288 -31.83 -12.20 -8.78
C VAL A 288 -33.14 -11.47 -9.06
N LYS A 289 -33.36 -10.34 -8.42
CA LYS A 289 -34.21 -9.29 -9.01
C LYS A 289 -33.54 -8.59 -10.22
N SER A 290 -32.24 -8.79 -10.42
CA SER A 290 -31.42 -8.04 -11.39
C SER A 290 -30.88 -8.86 -12.57
N HIS A 291 -31.30 -10.11 -12.76
CA HIS A 291 -30.86 -10.99 -13.87
C HIS A 291 -29.33 -11.22 -13.99
N ARG A 292 -28.54 -10.91 -12.97
CA ARG A 292 -27.09 -11.18 -12.94
C ARG A 292 -26.68 -11.93 -11.66
N PRO A 293 -25.65 -12.80 -11.72
CA PRO A 293 -25.08 -13.42 -10.51
C PRO A 293 -24.58 -12.37 -9.53
N MET A 294 -24.74 -12.58 -8.23
CA MET A 294 -24.17 -11.71 -7.20
C MET A 294 -22.65 -11.78 -7.23
N LYS A 295 -22.02 -10.62 -7.02
CA LYS A 295 -20.57 -10.48 -6.86
C LYS A 295 -20.23 -10.33 -5.38
N MET A 296 -18.97 -10.55 -5.00
CA MET A 296 -18.52 -10.30 -3.62
C MET A 296 -18.78 -8.87 -3.15
N THR A 297 -18.76 -7.89 -4.05
CA THR A 297 -19.13 -6.50 -3.73
C THR A 297 -20.60 -6.37 -3.28
N ASP A 298 -21.51 -7.17 -3.83
CA ASP A 298 -22.92 -7.16 -3.46
C ASP A 298 -23.08 -7.75 -2.05
N TYR A 299 -22.33 -8.83 -1.73
CA TYR A 299 -22.27 -9.40 -0.37
C TYR A 299 -21.62 -8.44 0.63
N GLY A 300 -20.59 -7.69 0.21
CA GLY A 300 -20.01 -6.63 1.04
C GLY A 300 -21.03 -5.52 1.38
N THR A 301 -21.88 -5.15 0.42
CA THR A 301 -23.00 -4.22 0.65
C THR A 301 -24.06 -4.84 1.58
N ALA A 302 -24.38 -6.11 1.40
CA ALA A 302 -25.32 -6.82 2.27
C ALA A 302 -24.82 -6.88 3.72
N LEU A 303 -23.53 -7.18 3.93
CA LEU A 303 -22.88 -7.16 5.24
C LEU A 303 -23.00 -5.78 5.89
N LYS A 304 -22.65 -4.72 5.20
CA LYS A 304 -22.76 -3.33 5.71
C LYS A 304 -24.19 -2.99 6.11
N ASN A 305 -25.17 -3.38 5.31
CA ASN A 305 -26.58 -3.12 5.61
C ASN A 305 -27.06 -3.89 6.85
N LEU A 306 -26.56 -5.11 7.07
CA LEU A 306 -26.87 -5.88 8.28
C LEU A 306 -26.20 -5.25 9.51
N ILE A 307 -24.96 -4.85 9.43
CA ILE A 307 -24.25 -4.12 10.49
C ILE A 307 -25.01 -2.84 10.88
N LEU A 308 -25.40 -2.03 9.91
CA LEU A 308 -26.15 -0.78 10.16
C LEU A 308 -27.51 -0.98 10.83
N ARG A 309 -28.13 -2.15 10.66
CA ARG A 309 -29.43 -2.50 11.27
C ARG A 309 -29.30 -3.20 12.61
N SER A 310 -28.10 -3.62 12.97
CA SER A 310 -27.79 -4.31 14.22
C SER A 310 -27.35 -3.32 15.29
N LYS A 311 -27.15 -3.84 16.50
CA LYS A 311 -26.56 -3.09 17.63
C LYS A 311 -25.09 -3.45 17.86
N THR A 312 -24.44 -4.05 16.88
CA THR A 312 -23.05 -4.48 17.01
C THR A 312 -22.10 -3.28 17.17
N THR A 313 -21.05 -3.47 17.94
CA THR A 313 -19.95 -2.50 18.06
C THR A 313 -18.96 -2.59 16.88
N HIS A 314 -19.05 -3.65 16.07
CA HIS A 314 -18.17 -3.92 14.93
C HIS A 314 -18.65 -3.19 13.65
N THR A 315 -18.76 -1.86 13.71
CA THR A 315 -19.45 -1.04 12.69
C THR A 315 -18.75 -0.97 11.34
N GLU A 316 -17.43 -1.21 11.29
CA GLU A 316 -16.62 -1.11 10.08
C GLU A 316 -16.07 -2.45 9.58
N THR A 317 -16.53 -3.55 10.15
CA THR A 317 -16.05 -4.90 9.81
C THR A 317 -16.32 -5.27 8.35
N THR A 318 -15.29 -5.83 7.71
CA THR A 318 -15.35 -6.40 6.36
C THR A 318 -15.05 -7.91 6.40
N TYR A 319 -15.35 -8.63 5.31
CA TYR A 319 -14.94 -10.03 5.18
C TYR A 319 -13.42 -10.23 5.23
N THR A 320 -12.66 -9.21 4.84
CA THR A 320 -11.20 -9.23 4.92
C THR A 320 -10.71 -9.19 6.36
N ASP A 321 -11.38 -8.45 7.23
CA ASP A 321 -11.03 -8.39 8.66
C ASP A 321 -11.30 -9.73 9.35
N VAL A 322 -12.41 -10.38 9.01
CA VAL A 322 -12.72 -11.74 9.49
C VAL A 322 -11.67 -12.74 9.01
N TYR A 323 -11.30 -12.69 7.74
CA TYR A 323 -10.25 -13.54 7.17
C TYR A 323 -8.90 -13.35 7.89
N SER A 324 -8.52 -12.10 8.15
CA SER A 324 -7.28 -11.76 8.84
C SER A 324 -7.28 -12.27 10.28
N ALA A 325 -8.38 -12.09 11.02
CA ALA A 325 -8.53 -12.60 12.38
C ALA A 325 -8.36 -14.13 12.44
N GLY A 326 -8.97 -14.86 11.51
CA GLY A 326 -8.81 -16.30 11.40
C GLY A 326 -7.37 -16.71 11.06
N ALA A 327 -6.69 -15.96 10.19
CA ALA A 327 -5.29 -16.20 9.84
C ALA A 327 -4.37 -16.02 11.06
N TYR A 328 -4.56 -14.95 11.84
CA TYR A 328 -3.77 -14.69 13.05
C TYR A 328 -4.02 -15.76 14.11
N ALA A 329 -5.28 -16.14 14.34
CA ALA A 329 -5.62 -17.20 15.29
C ALA A 329 -4.95 -18.54 14.92
N ARG A 330 -4.96 -18.92 13.64
CA ARG A 330 -4.28 -20.15 13.16
C ARG A 330 -2.77 -20.06 13.26
N PHE A 331 -2.18 -18.91 12.97
CA PHE A 331 -0.75 -18.70 13.14
C PHE A 331 -0.34 -18.88 14.60
N VAL A 332 -1.05 -18.25 15.52
CA VAL A 332 -0.79 -18.40 16.97
C VAL A 332 -0.97 -19.86 17.42
N ALA A 333 -1.98 -20.56 16.89
CA ALA A 333 -2.26 -21.92 17.30
C ALA A 333 -1.21 -22.94 16.79
N LYS A 334 -0.60 -22.72 15.63
CA LYS A 334 0.22 -23.73 14.92
C LYS A 334 1.63 -23.26 14.57
N GLY A 335 1.94 -21.98 14.66
CA GLY A 335 3.20 -21.40 14.19
C GLY A 335 3.38 -21.47 12.67
N GLU A 336 2.38 -21.92 11.93
CA GLU A 336 2.46 -22.13 10.50
C GLU A 336 1.28 -21.50 9.76
N TYR A 337 1.54 -21.02 8.54
CA TYR A 337 0.50 -20.63 7.60
C TYR A 337 -0.09 -21.87 6.93
N ASN A 338 -1.39 -21.89 6.71
CA ASN A 338 -1.94 -22.87 5.80
C ASN A 338 -1.54 -22.54 4.34
N ASN A 339 -1.64 -23.53 3.43
CA ASN A 339 -1.22 -23.33 2.04
C ASN A 339 -2.00 -22.22 1.31
N ALA A 340 -3.26 -22.00 1.66
CA ALA A 340 -4.11 -20.97 1.10
C ALA A 340 -3.69 -19.55 1.55
N GLU A 341 -3.02 -19.45 2.69
CA GLU A 341 -2.54 -18.19 3.25
C GLU A 341 -1.12 -17.83 2.76
N ARG A 342 -0.38 -18.78 2.15
CA ARG A 342 0.98 -18.55 1.62
C ARG A 342 1.09 -17.42 0.62
N ASN A 343 0.04 -17.13 -0.13
CA ASN A 343 0.00 -16.04 -1.09
C ASN A 343 -0.38 -14.70 -0.47
N ARG A 344 -0.75 -14.68 0.80
CA ARG A 344 -0.99 -13.49 1.58
C ARG A 344 0.01 -13.48 2.72
N VAL A 345 0.96 -12.60 2.63
CA VAL A 345 1.98 -12.44 3.66
C VAL A 345 1.26 -11.95 4.92
N VAL A 346 0.99 -12.86 5.85
CA VAL A 346 0.69 -12.50 7.23
C VAL A 346 2.03 -12.15 7.83
N TYR A 347 2.24 -10.87 8.08
CA TYR A 347 3.48 -10.44 8.69
C TYR A 347 3.46 -10.77 10.18
N GLU A 348 4.55 -11.30 10.68
CA GLU A 348 4.74 -11.59 12.10
C GLU A 348 4.41 -10.36 12.97
N ASN A 349 4.81 -9.17 12.54
CA ASN A 349 4.46 -7.93 13.21
C ASN A 349 2.94 -7.68 13.31
N ASP A 350 2.16 -8.06 12.29
CA ASP A 350 0.70 -7.93 12.35
C ASP A 350 0.10 -8.86 13.39
N VAL A 351 0.62 -10.09 13.49
CA VAL A 351 0.19 -11.06 14.51
C VAL A 351 0.57 -10.57 15.90
N ARG A 352 1.80 -10.08 16.10
CA ARG A 352 2.24 -9.50 17.39
C ARG A 352 1.37 -8.32 17.80
N ASN A 353 1.02 -7.44 16.88
CA ASN A 353 0.14 -6.30 17.15
C ASN A 353 -1.30 -6.76 17.48
N TRP A 354 -1.81 -7.79 16.79
CA TRP A 354 -3.10 -8.38 17.11
C TRP A 354 -3.12 -9.03 18.51
N ILE A 355 -2.06 -9.78 18.87
CA ILE A 355 -1.89 -10.36 20.21
C ILE A 355 -1.92 -9.26 21.29
N ARG A 356 -1.20 -8.15 21.05
CA ARG A 356 -1.16 -7.01 21.99
C ARG A 356 -2.52 -6.30 22.07
N ALA A 357 -3.19 -6.08 20.95
CA ALA A 357 -4.47 -5.38 20.90
C ALA A 357 -5.56 -6.06 21.72
N PHE A 358 -5.51 -7.38 21.82
CA PHE A 358 -6.49 -8.19 22.55
C PHE A 358 -5.95 -8.83 23.85
N ASP A 359 -4.74 -8.49 24.24
CA ASP A 359 -4.06 -9.08 25.43
C ASP A 359 -4.10 -10.62 25.44
N ILE A 360 -3.81 -11.23 24.28
CA ILE A 360 -3.91 -12.68 24.11
C ILE A 360 -2.76 -13.34 24.87
N GLN A 361 -3.10 -14.20 25.83
CA GLN A 361 -2.13 -14.95 26.61
C GLN A 361 -1.61 -16.14 25.81
N LEU A 362 -0.32 -16.13 25.49
CA LEU A 362 0.34 -17.20 24.76
C LEU A 362 0.86 -18.29 25.70
N THR A 363 0.74 -19.55 25.31
CA THR A 363 1.45 -20.67 25.95
C THR A 363 2.95 -20.55 25.68
N ASP A 364 3.77 -21.28 26.44
CA ASP A 364 5.22 -21.26 26.21
C ASP A 364 5.61 -21.84 24.85
N GLU A 365 4.87 -22.81 24.34
CA GLU A 365 5.01 -23.32 22.98
C GLU A 365 4.71 -22.24 21.94
N GLN A 366 3.62 -21.50 22.10
CA GLN A 366 3.24 -20.43 21.19
C GLN A 366 4.23 -19.25 21.22
N LYS A 367 4.82 -18.93 22.37
CA LYS A 367 5.87 -17.92 22.47
C LYS A 367 7.11 -18.27 21.65
N SER A 368 7.38 -19.57 21.43
CA SER A 368 8.51 -20.00 20.61
C SER A 368 8.35 -19.72 19.11
N PHE A 369 7.17 -19.34 18.66
CA PHE A 369 6.89 -18.96 17.26
C PHE A 369 7.27 -17.49 16.96
N PHE A 370 7.52 -16.68 17.98
CA PHE A 370 7.83 -15.26 17.95
C PHE A 370 9.20 -14.93 18.54
#